data_e0a53cd2df05037a3417c0fbbb7c9731
#
_entry.id   e0a53cd2df05037a3417c0fbbb7c9731
#
_cell.length_a   1.000
_cell.length_b   1.000
_cell.length_c   1.000
_cell.angle_alpha   90.00
_cell.angle_beta   90.00
_cell.angle_gamma   90.00
#
_symmetry.space_group_name_H-M   'P 1'
#
loop_
_entity.id
_entity.type
_entity.pdbx_description
1 polymer ?
#
loop_
_entity_poly.entity_id
_entity_poly.type
_entity_poly.pdbx_seq_one_letter_code
_entity_poly.pdbx_strand_id
1 'polypeptide(L)'
;MDTKFQKKHESDMTGKEKRELERQKLASMNGKEKAEYIFSYYKFHLAALAGAVALIIGIVMWIDSFQNETILYAAVINGGGMDTRMMEHFQAYQGDDNRRHKYVLDISVGAMSQDGSGEMDYANRMKMVTLVGASTTDLFICPENIYQEYSREENFLVPVEQLMGEEFVSAHSDICEKDAVRVENSKILERYGYRSSGPAYLIVFQYSGQKEAAADFVEFLLSE
;
A
#
# COMPACT_ATOMS: atom_id res chain seq x y z
N MET A 1 58.76 -2.71 26.86
CA MET A 1 58.26 -1.34 26.96
C MET A 1 57.51 -1.22 28.29
N ASP A 2 58.16 -0.57 29.28
CA ASP A 2 57.50 -0.36 30.56
C ASP A 2 56.42 0.74 30.43
N THR A 3 55.19 0.32 30.49
CA THR A 3 54.12 1.28 30.48
C THR A 3 54.01 2.01 31.82
N LYS A 4 53.90 3.33 31.78
CA LYS A 4 53.91 4.25 32.92
C LYS A 4 52.87 3.88 34.01
N PHE A 5 51.95 2.94 33.76
CA PHE A 5 50.81 2.50 34.58
C PHE A 5 50.98 1.10 35.21
N GLN A 6 52.09 0.39 34.96
CA GLN A 6 52.29 -1.00 35.46
C GLN A 6 52.36 -1.12 37.02
N LYS A 7 52.39 0.01 37.74
CA LYS A 7 52.51 0.01 39.22
C LYS A 7 51.16 0.37 39.93
N LYS A 8 50.11 0.80 39.20
CA LYS A 8 48.80 1.12 39.79
C LYS A 8 47.81 0.00 39.45
N HIS A 9 47.05 -0.42 40.48
CA HIS A 9 45.92 -1.36 40.25
C HIS A 9 44.86 -0.66 39.40
N GLU A 10 44.19 -1.35 38.51
CA GLU A 10 43.23 -0.80 37.55
C GLU A 10 42.02 -0.11 38.26
N SER A 11 41.72 -0.52 39.51
CA SER A 11 40.72 0.12 40.36
C SER A 11 41.07 1.51 40.81
N ASP A 12 42.35 1.83 40.90
CA ASP A 12 42.91 3.07 41.48
C ASP A 12 43.21 4.12 40.39
N MET A 13 42.92 3.79 39.12
CA MET A 13 43.15 4.67 37.98
C MET A 13 41.98 5.61 37.73
N THR A 14 42.30 6.87 37.45
CA THR A 14 41.30 7.85 37.01
C THR A 14 40.76 7.49 35.61
N GLY A 15 39.57 7.97 35.24
CA GLY A 15 38.99 7.72 33.94
C GLY A 15 39.87 8.14 32.76
N LYS A 16 40.73 9.13 32.92
CA LYS A 16 41.73 9.53 31.89
C LYS A 16 42.88 8.52 31.77
N GLU A 17 43.41 8.05 32.89
CA GLU A 17 44.45 7.04 32.94
C GLU A 17 43.99 5.70 32.34
N LYS A 18 42.75 5.28 32.61
CA LYS A 18 42.14 4.10 32.02
C LYS A 18 42.04 4.20 30.51
N ARG A 19 41.55 5.33 29.97
CA ARG A 19 41.47 5.58 28.52
C ARG A 19 42.83 5.56 27.84
N GLU A 20 43.84 6.11 28.51
CA GLU A 20 45.23 6.15 27.96
C GLU A 20 45.85 4.76 27.96
N LEU A 21 45.63 3.95 29.01
CA LEU A 21 46.04 2.55 29.07
C LEU A 21 45.37 1.70 27.97
N GLU A 22 44.06 1.87 27.77
CA GLU A 22 43.34 1.18 26.69
C GLU A 22 43.84 1.59 25.32
N ARG A 23 44.14 2.87 25.11
CA ARG A 23 44.69 3.38 23.86
C ARG A 23 46.09 2.79 23.57
N GLN A 24 46.94 2.63 24.59
CA GLN A 24 48.22 1.98 24.47
C GLN A 24 48.11 0.49 24.21
N LYS A 25 47.20 -0.22 24.89
CA LYS A 25 46.90 -1.64 24.62
C LYS A 25 46.43 -1.84 23.16
N LEU A 26 45.52 -1.02 22.70
CA LEU A 26 45.02 -1.06 21.32
C LEU A 26 46.14 -0.72 20.30
N ALA A 27 47.02 0.21 20.61
CA ALA A 27 48.12 0.57 19.70
C ALA A 27 49.14 -0.56 19.51
N SER A 28 49.33 -1.41 20.53
CA SER A 28 50.30 -2.54 20.48
C SER A 28 49.73 -3.80 19.81
N MET A 29 48.41 -3.87 19.56
CA MET A 29 47.76 -5.01 18.92
C MET A 29 47.73 -4.91 17.41
N ASN A 30 47.79 -6.04 16.70
CA ASN A 30 47.58 -6.07 15.26
C ASN A 30 46.07 -5.94 14.94
N GLY A 31 45.69 -5.77 13.64
CA GLY A 31 44.32 -5.51 13.24
C GLY A 31 43.34 -6.59 13.67
N LYS A 32 43.74 -7.87 13.64
CA LYS A 32 42.93 -9.01 14.01
C LYS A 32 42.70 -9.08 15.53
N GLU A 33 43.78 -8.90 16.29
CA GLU A 33 43.74 -8.86 17.76
C GLU A 33 42.90 -7.67 18.28
N LYS A 34 42.98 -6.50 17.63
CA LYS A 34 42.11 -5.35 17.92
C LYS A 34 40.63 -5.67 17.76
N ALA A 35 40.28 -6.30 16.64
CA ALA A 35 38.88 -6.67 16.36
C ALA A 35 38.35 -7.67 17.38
N GLU A 36 39.18 -8.69 17.74
CA GLU A 36 38.82 -9.71 18.71
C GLU A 36 38.67 -9.12 20.12
N TYR A 37 39.57 -8.22 20.53
CA TYR A 37 39.53 -7.51 21.79
C TYR A 37 38.28 -6.63 21.90
N ILE A 38 37.98 -5.81 20.87
CA ILE A 38 36.81 -4.94 20.83
C ILE A 38 35.55 -5.79 20.88
N PHE A 39 35.46 -6.85 20.08
CA PHE A 39 34.29 -7.71 20.07
C PHE A 39 34.07 -8.45 21.39
N SER A 40 35.14 -8.93 22.04
CA SER A 40 35.05 -9.64 23.32
C SER A 40 34.69 -8.74 24.48
N TYR A 41 35.25 -7.55 24.53
CA TYR A 41 35.09 -6.62 25.66
C TYR A 41 33.83 -5.75 25.51
N TYR A 42 33.52 -5.32 24.28
CA TYR A 42 32.42 -4.39 24.00
C TYR A 42 31.18 -5.04 23.37
N LYS A 43 31.12 -6.38 23.32
CA LYS A 43 29.99 -7.13 22.69
C LYS A 43 28.62 -6.64 23.15
N PHE A 44 28.42 -6.36 24.41
CA PHE A 44 27.15 -5.86 24.94
C PHE A 44 26.88 -4.42 24.55
N HIS A 45 27.89 -3.58 24.49
CA HIS A 45 27.73 -2.18 24.03
C HIS A 45 27.49 -2.12 22.52
N LEU A 46 28.15 -2.96 21.74
CA LEU A 46 27.92 -3.08 20.31
C LEU A 46 26.52 -3.63 20.03
N ALA A 47 26.07 -4.64 20.79
CA ALA A 47 24.72 -5.17 20.68
C ALA A 47 23.67 -4.10 21.07
N ALA A 48 23.90 -3.35 22.12
CA ALA A 48 23.03 -2.25 22.53
C ALA A 48 22.97 -1.12 21.49
N LEU A 49 24.13 -0.77 20.91
CA LEU A 49 24.20 0.21 19.82
C LEU A 49 23.45 -0.26 18.57
N ALA A 50 23.69 -1.50 18.14
CA ALA A 50 22.96 -2.11 17.02
C ALA A 50 21.44 -2.15 17.26
N GLY A 51 21.04 -2.52 18.49
CA GLY A 51 19.62 -2.49 18.90
C GLY A 51 19.02 -1.09 18.86
N ALA A 52 19.75 -0.09 19.35
CA ALA A 52 19.31 1.30 19.30
C ALA A 52 19.16 1.82 17.86
N VAL A 53 20.11 1.50 16.96
CA VAL A 53 20.02 1.85 15.55
C VAL A 53 18.84 1.16 14.88
N ALA A 54 18.64 -0.14 15.13
CA ALA A 54 17.49 -0.88 14.59
C ALA A 54 16.16 -0.30 15.08
N LEU A 55 16.07 0.12 16.34
CA LEU A 55 14.91 0.75 16.93
C LEU A 55 14.62 2.11 16.27
N ILE A 56 15.63 2.94 16.07
CA ILE A 56 15.49 4.23 15.37
C ILE A 56 14.99 4.02 13.94
N ILE A 57 15.58 3.07 13.20
CA ILE A 57 15.13 2.72 11.84
C ILE A 57 13.67 2.27 11.86
N GLY A 58 13.31 1.40 12.83
CA GLY A 58 11.93 0.94 12.99
C GLY A 58 10.94 2.07 13.26
N ILE A 59 11.31 3.03 14.12
CA ILE A 59 10.48 4.21 14.42
C ILE A 59 10.33 5.09 13.17
N VAL A 60 11.42 5.34 12.42
CA VAL A 60 11.37 6.15 11.20
C VAL A 60 10.46 5.48 10.15
N MET A 61 10.61 4.18 9.92
CA MET A 61 9.74 3.43 9.00
C MET A 61 8.28 3.43 9.46
N TRP A 62 8.04 3.34 10.77
CA TRP A 62 6.71 3.41 11.35
C TRP A 62 6.06 4.78 11.14
N ILE A 63 6.77 5.87 11.43
CA ILE A 63 6.29 7.24 11.19
C ILE A 63 6.01 7.47 9.69
N ASP A 64 6.91 7.01 8.80
CA ASP A 64 6.72 7.15 7.35
C ASP A 64 5.48 6.40 6.85
N SER A 65 5.17 5.25 7.45
CA SER A 65 3.96 4.48 7.14
C SER A 65 2.66 5.24 7.43
N PHE A 66 2.62 6.10 8.46
CA PHE A 66 1.44 6.94 8.76
C PHE A 66 1.28 8.15 7.83
N GLN A 67 2.28 8.46 7.03
CA GLN A 67 2.23 9.58 6.09
C GLN A 67 1.74 9.18 4.70
N ASN A 68 1.49 7.88 4.48
CA ASN A 68 0.91 7.41 3.24
C ASN A 68 -0.61 7.68 3.25
N GLU A 69 -1.10 8.34 2.22
CA GLU A 69 -2.50 8.63 2.02
C GLU A 69 -3.03 7.80 0.85
N THR A 70 -4.11 7.06 1.05
CA THR A 70 -4.78 6.36 -0.04
C THR A 70 -5.71 7.32 -0.75
N ILE A 71 -5.34 7.66 -1.99
CA ILE A 71 -6.10 8.59 -2.85
C ILE A 71 -7.22 7.86 -3.56
N LEU A 72 -7.02 6.59 -3.93
CA LEU A 72 -8.06 5.77 -4.52
C LEU A 72 -7.81 4.30 -4.21
N TYR A 73 -8.84 3.63 -3.72
CA TYR A 73 -8.87 2.17 -3.58
C TYR A 73 -9.95 1.58 -4.48
N ALA A 74 -9.55 1.03 -5.61
CA ALA A 74 -10.42 0.34 -6.56
C ALA A 74 -10.31 -1.17 -6.36
N ALA A 75 -11.44 -1.88 -6.24
CA ALA A 75 -11.45 -3.34 -6.25
C ALA A 75 -12.11 -3.85 -7.55
N VAL A 76 -11.43 -4.74 -8.25
CA VAL A 76 -11.90 -5.34 -9.50
C VAL A 76 -12.35 -6.78 -9.22
N ILE A 77 -13.64 -7.00 -9.31
CA ILE A 77 -14.22 -8.33 -9.15
C ILE A 77 -13.94 -9.14 -10.41
N ASN A 78 -13.37 -10.33 -10.27
CA ASN A 78 -12.83 -11.15 -11.35
C ASN A 78 -11.61 -10.53 -12.06
N GLY A 79 -10.91 -9.61 -11.41
CA GLY A 79 -9.70 -8.98 -11.92
C GLY A 79 -8.46 -9.88 -11.91
N GLY A 80 -8.60 -11.15 -11.57
CA GLY A 80 -7.48 -12.09 -11.49
C GLY A 80 -6.65 -12.13 -12.77
N GLY A 81 -5.37 -11.82 -12.66
CA GLY A 81 -4.45 -11.75 -13.81
C GLY A 81 -4.29 -10.37 -14.43
N MET A 82 -5.01 -9.35 -13.96
CA MET A 82 -4.77 -7.97 -14.36
C MET A 82 -3.40 -7.45 -13.88
N ASP A 83 -2.85 -6.53 -14.63
CA ASP A 83 -1.63 -5.81 -14.27
C ASP A 83 -1.97 -4.58 -13.41
N THR A 84 -1.57 -4.65 -12.14
CA THR A 84 -1.83 -3.57 -11.16
C THR A 84 -1.07 -2.28 -11.46
N ARG A 85 -0.09 -2.27 -12.37
CA ARG A 85 0.60 -1.05 -12.86
C ARG A 85 -0.34 -0.07 -13.54
N MET A 86 -1.59 -0.46 -13.82
CA MET A 86 -2.63 0.46 -14.26
C MET A 86 -2.76 1.66 -13.33
N MET A 87 -2.64 1.46 -12.02
CA MET A 87 -2.74 2.55 -11.04
C MET A 87 -1.54 3.52 -11.07
N GLU A 88 -0.35 3.04 -11.46
CA GLU A 88 0.81 3.92 -11.71
C GLU A 88 0.55 4.83 -12.92
N HIS A 89 -0.08 4.31 -13.97
CA HIS A 89 -0.46 5.11 -15.15
C HIS A 89 -1.60 6.07 -14.82
N PHE A 90 -2.56 5.67 -13.99
CA PHE A 90 -3.59 6.57 -13.51
C PHE A 90 -2.99 7.70 -12.66
N GLN A 91 -2.06 7.40 -11.74
CA GLN A 91 -1.33 8.40 -10.97
C GLN A 91 -0.61 9.40 -11.89
N ALA A 92 0.06 8.90 -12.92
CA ALA A 92 0.71 9.74 -13.93
C ALA A 92 -0.29 10.58 -14.75
N TYR A 93 -1.47 10.03 -15.09
CA TYR A 93 -2.56 10.73 -15.75
C TYR A 93 -3.06 11.91 -14.91
N GLN A 94 -3.14 11.74 -13.59
CA GLN A 94 -3.46 12.79 -12.62
C GLN A 94 -2.36 13.85 -12.47
N GLY A 95 -1.15 13.60 -12.98
CA GLY A 95 0.01 14.47 -12.73
C GLY A 95 0.47 14.44 -11.26
N ASP A 96 0.14 13.39 -10.52
CA ASP A 96 0.48 13.26 -9.11
C ASP A 96 1.84 12.61 -8.91
N ASP A 97 2.86 13.41 -8.61
CA ASP A 97 4.23 12.96 -8.34
C ASP A 97 4.51 12.65 -6.85
N ASN A 98 3.49 12.73 -5.98
CA ASN A 98 3.65 12.52 -4.55
C ASN A 98 3.80 11.03 -4.21
N ARG A 99 4.99 10.62 -3.79
CA ARG A 99 5.30 9.22 -3.42
C ARG A 99 4.50 8.68 -2.22
N ARG A 100 3.87 9.55 -1.45
CA ARG A 100 3.05 9.18 -0.29
C ARG A 100 1.62 8.88 -0.67
N HIS A 101 1.18 9.33 -1.82
CA HIS A 101 -0.12 9.00 -2.37
C HIS A 101 -0.13 7.56 -2.86
N LYS A 102 -1.15 6.81 -2.45
CA LYS A 102 -1.33 5.41 -2.81
C LYS A 102 -2.59 5.25 -3.64
N TYR A 103 -2.41 4.64 -4.78
CA TYR A 103 -3.48 4.22 -5.68
C TYR A 103 -3.50 2.69 -5.68
N VAL A 104 -4.56 2.10 -5.17
CA VAL A 104 -4.64 0.65 -4.92
C VAL A 104 -5.60 0.01 -5.90
N LEU A 105 -5.17 -1.06 -6.58
CA LEU A 105 -6.02 -1.94 -7.37
C LEU A 105 -6.05 -3.32 -6.71
N ASP A 106 -7.16 -3.66 -6.06
CA ASP A 106 -7.37 -4.99 -5.50
C ASP A 106 -8.05 -5.90 -6.54
N ILE A 107 -7.31 -6.87 -7.04
CA ILE A 107 -7.75 -7.84 -8.05
C ILE A 107 -8.01 -9.22 -7.46
N SER A 108 -8.04 -9.35 -6.15
CA SER A 108 -8.04 -10.63 -5.45
C SER A 108 -9.43 -11.14 -5.08
N VAL A 109 -10.50 -10.43 -5.49
CA VAL A 109 -11.88 -10.87 -5.29
C VAL A 109 -12.42 -11.54 -6.54
N GLY A 110 -12.81 -12.82 -6.43
CA GLY A 110 -13.50 -13.55 -7.48
C GLY A 110 -15.02 -13.46 -7.31
N ALA A 111 -15.79 -13.36 -8.39
CA ALA A 111 -17.25 -13.40 -8.35
C ALA A 111 -17.83 -14.80 -8.51
N MET A 112 -17.04 -15.75 -8.99
CA MET A 112 -17.48 -17.12 -9.26
C MET A 112 -16.65 -18.11 -8.46
N SER A 113 -17.32 -19.13 -7.93
CA SER A 113 -16.65 -20.27 -7.28
C SER A 113 -15.84 -21.06 -8.30
N GLN A 114 -14.69 -21.59 -7.85
CA GLN A 114 -13.82 -22.45 -8.67
C GLN A 114 -14.47 -23.82 -9.03
N ASP A 115 -15.54 -24.19 -8.31
CA ASP A 115 -16.29 -25.43 -8.53
C ASP A 115 -17.29 -25.37 -9.69
N GLY A 116 -17.44 -24.19 -10.34
CA GLY A 116 -18.36 -23.98 -11.47
C GLY A 116 -19.84 -23.88 -11.07
N SER A 117 -20.18 -23.75 -9.78
CA SER A 117 -21.56 -23.61 -9.31
C SER A 117 -22.22 -22.31 -9.74
N GLY A 118 -21.46 -21.35 -10.24
CA GLY A 118 -21.96 -20.01 -10.61
C GLY A 118 -22.23 -19.10 -9.42
N GLU A 119 -22.09 -19.59 -8.19
CA GLU A 119 -22.19 -18.82 -6.97
C GLU A 119 -20.81 -18.31 -6.52
N MET A 120 -20.79 -17.15 -5.89
CA MET A 120 -19.56 -16.63 -5.25
C MET A 120 -19.24 -17.51 -4.05
N ASP A 121 -17.96 -17.95 -3.95
CA ASP A 121 -17.54 -18.71 -2.79
C ASP A 121 -17.58 -17.84 -1.52
N TYR A 122 -17.71 -18.51 -0.37
CA TYR A 122 -17.86 -17.86 0.94
C TYR A 122 -16.70 -16.91 1.25
N ALA A 123 -15.46 -17.26 0.91
CA ALA A 123 -14.29 -16.45 1.20
C ALA A 123 -14.30 -15.13 0.40
N ASN A 124 -14.65 -15.18 -0.88
CA ASN A 124 -14.79 -13.98 -1.72
C ASN A 124 -15.94 -13.10 -1.26
N ARG A 125 -17.09 -13.70 -0.89
CA ARG A 125 -18.22 -12.95 -0.32
C ARG A 125 -17.84 -12.26 0.98
N MET A 126 -17.17 -12.95 1.90
CA MET A 126 -16.70 -12.36 3.16
C MET A 126 -15.67 -11.25 2.92
N LYS A 127 -14.81 -11.39 1.92
CA LYS A 127 -13.85 -10.34 1.55
C LYS A 127 -14.57 -9.09 1.05
N MET A 128 -15.56 -9.21 0.15
CA MET A 128 -16.36 -8.08 -0.31
C MET A 128 -17.08 -7.38 0.85
N VAL A 129 -17.76 -8.15 1.70
CA VAL A 129 -18.44 -7.61 2.88
C VAL A 129 -17.46 -6.88 3.81
N THR A 130 -16.26 -7.39 3.95
CA THR A 130 -15.21 -6.75 4.77
C THR A 130 -14.72 -5.44 4.14
N LEU A 131 -14.44 -5.42 2.84
CA LEU A 131 -14.01 -4.22 2.12
C LEU A 131 -15.04 -3.09 2.23
N VAL A 132 -16.29 -3.44 2.02
CA VAL A 132 -17.42 -2.49 2.07
C VAL A 132 -17.74 -2.10 3.52
N GLY A 133 -17.86 -3.07 4.43
CA GLY A 133 -18.21 -2.83 5.83
C GLY A 133 -17.14 -2.04 6.61
N ALA A 134 -15.87 -2.17 6.23
CA ALA A 134 -14.77 -1.36 6.78
C ALA A 134 -14.62 -0.02 6.05
N SER A 135 -15.43 0.27 5.02
CA SER A 135 -15.31 1.46 4.18
C SER A 135 -13.90 1.65 3.61
N THR A 136 -13.25 0.54 3.25
CA THR A 136 -11.84 0.53 2.81
C THR A 136 -11.73 0.82 1.31
N THR A 137 -12.73 0.39 0.51
CA THR A 137 -12.74 0.56 -0.93
C THR A 137 -13.62 1.74 -1.33
N ASP A 138 -13.19 2.51 -2.33
CA ASP A 138 -13.92 3.66 -2.85
C ASP A 138 -14.87 3.25 -3.97
N LEU A 139 -14.45 2.30 -4.80
CA LEU A 139 -15.22 1.85 -5.95
C LEU A 139 -15.02 0.35 -6.24
N PHE A 140 -16.00 -0.24 -6.92
CA PHE A 140 -15.87 -1.54 -7.55
C PHE A 140 -15.95 -1.44 -9.07
N ILE A 141 -15.18 -2.29 -9.75
CA ILE A 141 -15.46 -2.73 -11.12
C ILE A 141 -15.98 -4.16 -10.98
N CYS A 142 -17.24 -4.39 -11.31
CA CYS A 142 -17.92 -5.64 -11.00
C CYS A 142 -18.88 -6.10 -12.10
N PRO A 143 -19.23 -7.39 -12.16
CA PRO A 143 -20.27 -7.89 -13.05
C PRO A 143 -21.67 -7.43 -12.59
N GLU A 144 -22.63 -7.55 -13.50
CA GLU A 144 -24.02 -7.08 -13.35
C GLU A 144 -24.71 -7.58 -12.07
N ASN A 145 -24.53 -8.84 -11.70
CA ASN A 145 -25.15 -9.40 -10.51
C ASN A 145 -24.72 -8.72 -9.22
N ILE A 146 -23.45 -8.31 -9.12
CA ILE A 146 -22.91 -7.57 -7.99
C ILE A 146 -23.42 -6.13 -7.99
N TYR A 147 -23.42 -5.46 -9.16
CA TYR A 147 -24.01 -4.14 -9.30
C TYR A 147 -25.47 -4.13 -8.84
N GLN A 148 -26.29 -5.08 -9.31
CA GLN A 148 -27.70 -5.20 -8.92
C GLN A 148 -27.91 -5.48 -7.43
N GLU A 149 -26.98 -6.15 -6.76
CA GLU A 149 -27.03 -6.37 -5.31
C GLU A 149 -26.93 -5.03 -4.55
N TYR A 150 -25.93 -4.20 -4.90
CA TYR A 150 -25.68 -2.92 -4.21
C TYR A 150 -26.63 -1.79 -4.63
N SER A 151 -27.13 -1.79 -5.87
CA SER A 151 -28.04 -0.76 -6.38
C SER A 151 -29.44 -0.82 -5.77
N ARG A 152 -29.79 -1.93 -5.09
CA ARG A 152 -31.07 -2.07 -4.36
C ARG A 152 -31.11 -1.30 -3.05
N GLU A 153 -29.96 -0.95 -2.50
CA GLU A 153 -29.87 -0.22 -1.25
C GLU A 153 -29.91 1.29 -1.53
N GLU A 154 -30.89 1.97 -0.95
CA GLU A 154 -31.03 3.41 -1.13
C GLU A 154 -29.81 4.17 -0.57
N ASN A 155 -29.31 5.12 -1.34
CA ASN A 155 -28.18 5.99 -0.98
C ASN A 155 -26.88 5.24 -0.65
N PHE A 156 -26.68 4.04 -1.18
CA PHE A 156 -25.46 3.27 -0.96
C PHE A 156 -24.39 3.54 -2.01
N LEU A 157 -24.83 3.77 -3.25
CA LEU A 157 -23.98 4.16 -4.37
C LEU A 157 -24.14 5.64 -4.69
N VAL A 158 -23.10 6.23 -5.26
CA VAL A 158 -23.12 7.62 -5.74
C VAL A 158 -23.80 7.64 -7.11
N PRO A 159 -24.88 8.44 -7.30
CA PRO A 159 -25.46 8.63 -8.63
C PRO A 159 -24.41 9.17 -9.61
N VAL A 160 -24.39 8.65 -10.85
CA VAL A 160 -23.44 9.07 -11.88
C VAL A 160 -23.55 10.57 -12.16
N GLU A 161 -24.76 11.11 -12.15
CA GLU A 161 -25.01 12.55 -12.31
C GLU A 161 -24.35 13.41 -11.21
N GLN A 162 -24.37 12.91 -9.95
CA GLN A 162 -23.71 13.56 -8.82
C GLN A 162 -22.18 13.44 -8.92
N LEU A 163 -21.67 12.33 -9.47
CA LEU A 163 -20.26 12.03 -9.58
C LEU A 163 -19.60 12.80 -10.74
N MET A 164 -20.23 12.78 -11.91
CA MET A 164 -19.67 13.23 -13.19
C MET A 164 -20.35 14.49 -13.75
N GLY A 165 -21.53 14.84 -13.25
CA GLY A 165 -22.35 15.95 -13.75
C GLY A 165 -23.29 15.58 -14.90
N GLU A 166 -24.33 16.42 -15.11
CA GLU A 166 -25.38 16.22 -16.13
C GLU A 166 -24.83 16.20 -17.56
N GLU A 167 -23.82 17.00 -17.84
CA GLU A 167 -23.21 17.09 -19.18
C GLU A 167 -22.56 15.77 -19.58
N PHE A 168 -21.80 15.14 -18.65
CA PHE A 168 -21.19 13.84 -18.87
C PHE A 168 -22.25 12.76 -19.12
N VAL A 169 -23.29 12.70 -18.28
CA VAL A 169 -24.39 11.73 -18.41
C VAL A 169 -25.10 11.87 -19.76
N SER A 170 -25.33 13.11 -20.19
CA SER A 170 -25.98 13.40 -21.49
C SER A 170 -25.11 12.94 -22.66
N ALA A 171 -23.80 13.15 -22.57
CA ALA A 171 -22.83 12.77 -23.61
C ALA A 171 -22.58 11.26 -23.69
N HIS A 172 -22.74 10.52 -22.57
CA HIS A 172 -22.41 9.10 -22.43
C HIS A 172 -23.64 8.29 -22.00
N SER A 173 -24.84 8.67 -22.48
CA SER A 173 -26.11 8.04 -22.05
C SER A 173 -26.23 6.57 -22.40
N ASP A 174 -25.41 6.06 -23.32
CA ASP A 174 -25.34 4.65 -23.71
C ASP A 174 -24.59 3.76 -22.72
N ILE A 175 -23.72 4.34 -21.87
CA ILE A 175 -22.94 3.62 -20.86
C ILE A 175 -23.29 4.01 -19.44
N CYS A 176 -24.03 5.11 -19.21
CA CYS A 176 -24.41 5.57 -17.89
C CYS A 176 -25.72 4.92 -17.45
N GLU A 177 -25.68 4.23 -16.30
CA GLU A 177 -26.86 3.86 -15.50
C GLU A 177 -27.08 4.93 -14.42
N LYS A 178 -28.10 4.75 -13.58
CA LYS A 178 -28.41 5.71 -12.50
C LYS A 178 -27.21 5.93 -11.56
N ASP A 179 -26.54 4.86 -11.16
CA ASP A 179 -25.51 4.82 -10.13
C ASP A 179 -24.30 3.94 -10.51
N ALA A 180 -24.10 3.72 -11.81
CA ALA A 180 -23.00 2.97 -12.37
C ALA A 180 -22.62 3.44 -13.77
N VAL A 181 -21.35 3.27 -14.14
CA VAL A 181 -20.85 3.45 -15.51
C VAL A 181 -20.43 2.09 -16.07
N ARG A 182 -20.92 1.74 -17.26
CA ARG A 182 -20.52 0.52 -17.96
C ARG A 182 -19.13 0.68 -18.55
N VAL A 183 -18.25 -0.27 -18.20
CA VAL A 183 -16.80 -0.19 -18.53
C VAL A 183 -16.27 -1.43 -19.27
N GLU A 184 -17.13 -2.37 -19.67
CA GLU A 184 -16.73 -3.60 -20.37
C GLU A 184 -15.97 -3.34 -21.68
N ASN A 185 -16.19 -2.19 -22.31
CA ASN A 185 -15.53 -1.81 -23.57
C ASN A 185 -14.32 -0.89 -23.37
N SER A 186 -13.88 -0.65 -22.13
CA SER A 186 -12.70 0.16 -21.84
C SER A 186 -11.44 -0.48 -22.41
N LYS A 187 -10.79 0.19 -23.36
CA LYS A 187 -9.51 -0.27 -23.95
C LYS A 187 -8.39 -0.26 -22.92
N ILE A 188 -8.47 0.61 -21.92
CA ILE A 188 -7.51 0.65 -20.82
C ILE A 188 -7.65 -0.62 -19.98
N LEU A 189 -8.85 -0.98 -19.55
CA LEU A 189 -9.07 -2.23 -18.82
C LEU A 189 -8.59 -3.45 -19.61
N GLU A 190 -8.90 -3.50 -20.92
CA GLU A 190 -8.44 -4.58 -21.80
C GLU A 190 -6.90 -4.63 -21.90
N ARG A 191 -6.23 -3.48 -22.05
CA ARG A 191 -4.77 -3.35 -22.11
C ARG A 191 -4.09 -3.92 -20.85
N TYR A 192 -4.71 -3.73 -19.68
CA TYR A 192 -4.21 -4.25 -18.40
C TYR A 192 -4.74 -5.63 -18.06
N GLY A 193 -5.34 -6.34 -19.00
CA GLY A 193 -5.67 -7.75 -18.88
C GLY A 193 -7.03 -8.06 -18.28
N TYR A 194 -7.89 -7.04 -18.07
CA TYR A 194 -9.28 -7.30 -17.69
C TYR A 194 -10.02 -8.04 -18.78
N ARG A 195 -10.73 -9.07 -18.39
CA ARG A 195 -11.57 -9.90 -19.30
C ARG A 195 -12.94 -10.06 -18.65
N SER A 196 -13.91 -9.37 -19.16
CA SER A 196 -15.30 -9.58 -18.77
C SER A 196 -15.98 -10.60 -19.67
N SER A 197 -16.78 -11.49 -19.11
CA SER A 197 -17.65 -12.41 -19.84
C SER A 197 -19.04 -11.84 -20.11
N GLY A 198 -19.31 -10.60 -19.70
CA GLY A 198 -20.59 -9.90 -19.81
C GLY A 198 -20.43 -8.43 -19.43
N PRO A 199 -21.55 -7.71 -19.20
CA PRO A 199 -21.51 -6.33 -18.77
C PRO A 199 -20.65 -6.14 -17.50
N ALA A 200 -19.83 -5.10 -17.49
CA ALA A 200 -19.02 -4.72 -16.34
C ALA A 200 -19.35 -3.28 -15.92
N TYR A 201 -19.58 -3.09 -14.65
CA TYR A 201 -20.03 -1.83 -14.09
C TYR A 201 -19.02 -1.27 -13.12
N LEU A 202 -18.69 0.01 -13.25
CA LEU A 202 -17.98 0.78 -12.24
C LEU A 202 -19.03 1.45 -11.34
N ILE A 203 -18.96 1.15 -10.05
CA ILE A 203 -19.82 1.73 -9.01
C ILE A 203 -18.96 2.41 -7.95
N VAL A 204 -19.40 3.56 -7.46
CA VAL A 204 -18.71 4.33 -6.41
C VAL A 204 -19.57 4.33 -5.16
N PHE A 205 -18.95 4.04 -4.01
CA PHE A 205 -19.68 3.98 -2.76
C PHE A 205 -19.90 5.36 -2.15
N GLN A 206 -21.10 5.58 -1.58
CA GLN A 206 -21.48 6.88 -1.00
C GLN A 206 -20.61 7.29 0.19
N TYR A 207 -20.07 6.32 0.95
CA TYR A 207 -19.17 6.57 2.06
C TYR A 207 -17.75 6.99 1.63
N SER A 208 -17.39 6.81 0.35
CA SER A 208 -16.06 7.21 -0.14
C SER A 208 -15.85 8.70 0.06
N GLY A 209 -14.69 9.04 0.64
CA GLY A 209 -14.17 10.40 0.71
C GLY A 209 -13.46 10.85 -0.58
N GLN A 210 -13.20 9.92 -1.51
CA GLN A 210 -12.36 10.10 -2.69
C GLN A 210 -13.18 10.17 -4.00
N LYS A 211 -14.34 10.84 -3.95
CA LYS A 211 -15.27 10.91 -5.10
C LYS A 211 -14.67 11.61 -6.30
N GLU A 212 -13.85 12.64 -6.08
CA GLU A 212 -13.14 13.36 -7.15
C GLU A 212 -12.15 12.43 -7.87
N ALA A 213 -11.30 11.71 -7.12
CA ALA A 213 -10.39 10.74 -7.69
C ALA A 213 -11.11 9.57 -8.39
N ALA A 214 -12.31 9.20 -7.89
CA ALA A 214 -13.13 8.18 -8.54
C ALA A 214 -13.73 8.68 -9.87
N ALA A 215 -14.14 9.95 -9.95
CA ALA A 215 -14.60 10.59 -11.19
C ALA A 215 -13.46 10.64 -12.24
N ASP A 216 -12.28 11.11 -11.83
CA ASP A 216 -11.10 11.14 -12.69
C ASP A 216 -10.69 9.74 -13.17
N PHE A 217 -10.91 8.72 -12.34
CA PHE A 217 -10.64 7.33 -12.73
C PHE A 217 -11.64 6.83 -13.79
N VAL A 218 -12.91 7.25 -13.73
CA VAL A 218 -13.89 6.99 -14.81
C VAL A 218 -13.41 7.63 -16.11
N GLU A 219 -13.02 8.92 -16.10
CA GLU A 219 -12.50 9.60 -17.28
C GLU A 219 -11.26 8.91 -17.83
N PHE A 220 -10.32 8.53 -16.97
CA PHE A 220 -9.14 7.75 -17.36
C PHE A 220 -9.51 6.46 -18.09
N LEU A 221 -10.47 5.68 -17.57
CA LEU A 221 -10.90 4.44 -18.19
C LEU A 221 -11.58 4.64 -19.55
N LEU A 222 -12.15 5.82 -19.81
CA LEU A 222 -12.84 6.18 -21.04
C LEU A 222 -11.97 6.99 -22.02
N SER A 223 -10.75 7.34 -21.65
CA SER A 223 -9.90 8.28 -22.40
C SER A 223 -9.32 7.72 -23.71
N GLU A 224 -9.59 6.45 -24.09
CA GLU A 224 -9.19 5.85 -25.39
C GLU A 224 -10.25 4.95 -26.00
#